data_2ba813424e207a8d9db928c5b28064d3
#
_entry.id   2ba813424e207a8d9db928c5b28064d3
#
_cell.length_a   1.000
_cell.length_b   1.000
_cell.length_c   1.000
_cell.angle_alpha   90.00
_cell.angle_beta   90.00
_cell.angle_gamma   90.00
#
_symmetry.space_group_name_H-M   'P 1'
#
loop_
_entity.id
_entity.type
_entity.pdbx_description
1 polymer ?
#
loop_
_entity_poly.entity_id
_entity_poly.type
_entity_poly.pdbx_seq_one_letter_code
_entity_poly.pdbx_strand_id
1 'polypeptide(L)'
;MILLGWWRSRGNAARFDLFVRATFYLAYLFLPPLLLLGMAGDIGPAAVAIASAAVLVHVVLGVRLAHRGIENYLGRTTFPGRSLLAFLGYTVAALVVAELAYPLPSPGRLDGPADGLTVMFLALTITTLSALRPTRPLLLATPLSCLFLFVTAPMGHAIASSVMLVFLAFAFRSTLWMLGLVWELDQSREIRASLAVAEERLRFARDLHDVVGRNLSVVALKADLAAQLARRGRSSAIDEMLEVRRIAQDSLDELRAVVSGYRTADLSAELAGARSLLASAGIDCRVIGDVTFDGEPAGALGWAVREGVTNVLRHSKASACTITLRGKTLTMSNDGADLHETRFGSGLTGLRERVSALGGSVTATPEAPNRFVLTVELP
;
A
#
# COMPACT_ATOMS: atom_id res chain seq x y z
N MET A 1 1.50 -23.24 -9.03
CA MET A 1 0.49 -22.23 -8.65
C MET A 1 0.78 -21.56 -7.30
N ILE A 2 1.24 -22.26 -6.26
CA ILE A 2 1.51 -21.72 -4.90
C ILE A 2 2.56 -20.60 -4.90
N LEU A 3 3.67 -20.74 -5.63
CA LEU A 3 4.75 -19.74 -5.70
C LEU A 3 4.31 -18.41 -6.37
N LEU A 4 3.44 -18.47 -7.38
CA LEU A 4 2.91 -17.30 -8.06
C LEU A 4 1.91 -16.52 -7.18
N GLY A 5 1.11 -17.23 -6.37
CA GLY A 5 0.21 -16.62 -5.39
C GLY A 5 0.98 -15.88 -4.29
N TRP A 6 2.01 -16.54 -3.73
CA TRP A 6 2.90 -15.96 -2.72
C TRP A 6 3.67 -14.74 -3.24
N TRP A 7 4.11 -14.75 -4.53
CA TRP A 7 4.74 -13.59 -5.16
C TRP A 7 3.79 -12.42 -5.33
N ARG A 8 2.55 -12.69 -5.76
CA ARG A 8 1.53 -11.66 -5.99
C ARG A 8 1.03 -10.98 -4.72
N SER A 9 1.05 -11.67 -3.58
CA SER A 9 0.61 -11.10 -2.29
C SER A 9 1.61 -10.11 -1.69
N ARG A 10 2.84 -9.99 -2.23
CA ARG A 10 3.87 -9.06 -1.73
C ARG A 10 3.80 -7.71 -2.42
N GLY A 11 4.01 -6.62 -1.66
CA GLY A 11 4.21 -5.28 -2.21
C GLY A 11 5.45 -5.18 -3.10
N ASN A 12 5.51 -4.17 -3.94
CA ASN A 12 6.58 -3.98 -4.93
C ASN A 12 7.97 -3.84 -4.27
N ALA A 13 8.07 -3.14 -3.14
CA ALA A 13 9.32 -3.01 -2.39
C ALA A 13 9.83 -4.36 -1.88
N ALA A 14 8.94 -5.22 -1.35
CA ALA A 14 9.31 -6.55 -0.87
C ALA A 14 9.72 -7.51 -2.01
N ARG A 15 9.11 -7.39 -3.20
CA ARG A 15 9.53 -8.15 -4.40
C ARG A 15 10.92 -7.73 -4.87
N PHE A 16 11.18 -6.43 -4.84
CA PHE A 16 12.48 -5.89 -5.23
C PHE A 16 13.58 -6.27 -4.23
N ASP A 17 13.31 -6.23 -2.92
CA ASP A 17 14.22 -6.74 -1.87
C ASP A 17 14.61 -8.21 -2.13
N LEU A 18 13.62 -9.05 -2.43
CA LEU A 18 13.87 -10.46 -2.75
C LEU A 18 14.74 -10.62 -4.02
N PHE A 19 14.47 -9.85 -5.06
CA PHE A 19 15.27 -9.85 -6.27
C PHE A 19 16.72 -9.46 -6.00
N VAL A 20 16.96 -8.40 -5.24
CA VAL A 20 18.30 -7.94 -4.87
C VAL A 20 19.04 -9.03 -4.07
N ARG A 21 18.40 -9.62 -3.05
CA ARG A 21 19.01 -10.72 -2.28
C ARG A 21 19.32 -11.93 -3.16
N ALA A 22 18.40 -12.29 -4.06
CA ALA A 22 18.63 -13.38 -5.00
C ALA A 22 19.84 -13.08 -5.91
N THR A 23 20.00 -11.86 -6.40
CA THR A 23 21.14 -11.46 -7.22
C THR A 23 22.46 -11.65 -6.49
N PHE A 24 22.55 -11.21 -5.23
CA PHE A 24 23.73 -11.45 -4.40
C PHE A 24 23.99 -12.94 -4.16
N TYR A 25 22.98 -13.71 -3.79
CA TYR A 25 23.14 -15.13 -3.48
C TYR A 25 23.47 -15.97 -4.73
N LEU A 26 22.91 -15.62 -5.89
CA LEU A 26 23.23 -16.26 -7.15
C LEU A 26 24.70 -16.00 -7.57
N ALA A 27 25.22 -14.79 -7.31
CA ALA A 27 26.64 -14.52 -7.54
C ALA A 27 27.54 -15.46 -6.73
N TYR A 28 27.21 -15.70 -5.44
CA TYR A 28 27.96 -16.65 -4.61
C TYR A 28 27.76 -18.11 -5.03
N LEU A 29 26.62 -18.45 -5.62
CA LEU A 29 26.34 -19.81 -6.06
C LEU A 29 27.03 -20.17 -7.36
N PHE A 30 27.06 -19.24 -8.33
CA PHE A 30 27.53 -19.54 -9.69
C PHE A 30 28.97 -19.10 -9.98
N LEU A 31 29.44 -18.00 -9.41
CA LEU A 31 30.77 -17.48 -9.71
C LEU A 31 31.91 -18.44 -9.28
N PRO A 32 31.92 -19.01 -8.06
CA PRO A 32 32.99 -19.90 -7.64
C PRO A 32 33.09 -21.20 -8.45
N PRO A 33 31.99 -21.95 -8.70
CA PRO A 33 32.10 -23.18 -9.49
C PRO A 33 32.57 -22.93 -10.92
N LEU A 34 32.13 -21.80 -11.54
CA LEU A 34 32.53 -21.44 -12.88
C LEU A 34 34.05 -21.20 -12.99
N LEU A 35 34.61 -20.47 -12.02
CA LEU A 35 36.06 -20.17 -11.99
C LEU A 35 36.89 -21.40 -11.62
N LEU A 36 36.44 -22.21 -10.66
CA LEU A 36 37.12 -23.46 -10.25
C LEU A 36 37.14 -24.49 -11.41
N LEU A 37 36.06 -24.58 -12.20
CA LEU A 37 35.99 -25.46 -13.36
C LEU A 37 37.02 -25.06 -14.42
N GLY A 38 37.22 -23.77 -14.65
CA GLY A 38 38.24 -23.24 -15.56
C GLY A 38 39.66 -23.60 -15.12
N MET A 39 39.90 -23.80 -13.83
CA MET A 39 41.23 -24.14 -13.27
C MET A 39 41.49 -25.63 -13.11
N ALA A 40 40.46 -26.48 -13.17
CA ALA A 40 40.53 -27.91 -12.83
C ALA A 40 41.51 -28.72 -13.71
N GLY A 41 41.81 -28.22 -14.91
CA GLY A 41 42.80 -28.81 -15.81
C GLY A 41 44.25 -28.52 -15.42
N ASP A 42 44.51 -27.53 -14.60
CA ASP A 42 45.84 -26.99 -14.32
C ASP A 42 46.41 -27.44 -12.96
N ILE A 43 45.54 -27.91 -12.04
CA ILE A 43 45.91 -28.33 -10.69
C ILE A 43 45.39 -29.73 -10.40
N GLY A 44 46.16 -30.49 -9.63
CA GLY A 44 45.78 -31.87 -9.26
C GLY A 44 44.51 -31.89 -8.39
N PRO A 45 43.79 -33.05 -8.32
CA PRO A 45 42.52 -33.17 -7.66
C PRO A 45 42.55 -32.82 -6.15
N ALA A 46 43.65 -33.07 -5.48
CA ALA A 46 43.81 -32.68 -4.08
C ALA A 46 43.87 -31.16 -3.90
N ALA A 47 44.55 -30.45 -4.80
CA ALA A 47 44.63 -29.00 -4.79
C ALA A 47 43.30 -28.36 -5.13
N VAL A 48 42.53 -28.93 -6.08
CA VAL A 48 41.12 -28.50 -6.35
C VAL A 48 40.27 -28.67 -5.11
N ALA A 49 40.36 -29.77 -4.40
CA ALA A 49 39.58 -30.03 -3.17
C ALA A 49 39.89 -28.99 -2.07
N ILE A 50 41.18 -28.69 -1.84
CA ILE A 50 41.60 -27.68 -0.86
C ILE A 50 41.11 -26.28 -1.27
N ALA A 51 41.29 -25.88 -2.53
CA ALA A 51 40.82 -24.63 -3.04
C ALA A 51 39.27 -24.51 -2.90
N SER A 52 38.53 -25.57 -3.25
CA SER A 52 37.07 -25.61 -3.12
C SER A 52 36.62 -25.46 -1.66
N ALA A 53 37.30 -26.09 -0.70
CA ALA A 53 37.01 -25.95 0.72
C ALA A 53 37.27 -24.51 1.22
N ALA A 54 38.38 -23.89 0.81
CA ALA A 54 38.69 -22.50 1.14
C ALA A 54 37.68 -21.53 0.57
N VAL A 55 37.28 -21.74 -0.68
CA VAL A 55 36.23 -20.93 -1.34
C VAL A 55 34.88 -21.10 -0.65
N LEU A 56 34.50 -22.30 -0.28
CA LEU A 56 33.25 -22.56 0.45
C LEU A 56 33.18 -21.78 1.77
N VAL A 57 34.27 -21.78 2.54
CA VAL A 57 34.35 -20.98 3.79
C VAL A 57 34.18 -19.49 3.48
N HIS A 58 34.87 -19.00 2.44
CA HIS A 58 34.76 -17.60 2.02
C HIS A 58 33.33 -17.21 1.61
N VAL A 59 32.66 -18.06 0.84
CA VAL A 59 31.25 -17.90 0.43
C VAL A 59 30.34 -17.85 1.66
N VAL A 60 30.50 -18.77 2.61
CA VAL A 60 29.66 -18.80 3.82
C VAL A 60 29.83 -17.51 4.65
N LEU A 61 31.07 -17.06 4.83
CA LEU A 61 31.35 -15.80 5.54
C LEU A 61 30.82 -14.60 4.75
N GLY A 62 31.01 -14.58 3.44
CA GLY A 62 30.54 -13.52 2.55
C GLY A 62 29.02 -13.40 2.53
N VAL A 63 28.29 -14.51 2.36
CA VAL A 63 26.82 -14.55 2.38
C VAL A 63 26.28 -14.03 3.73
N ARG A 64 26.86 -14.47 4.85
CA ARG A 64 26.47 -13.99 6.18
C ARG A 64 26.69 -12.49 6.35
N LEU A 65 27.83 -11.99 5.86
CA LEU A 65 28.17 -10.58 5.95
C LEU A 65 27.29 -9.74 4.99
N ALA A 66 27.09 -10.18 3.76
CA ALA A 66 26.21 -9.52 2.80
C ALA A 66 24.76 -9.45 3.31
N HIS A 67 24.23 -10.54 3.87
CA HIS A 67 22.91 -10.54 4.49
C HIS A 67 22.77 -9.47 5.58
N ARG A 68 23.71 -9.44 6.53
CA ARG A 68 23.73 -8.42 7.59
C ARG A 68 23.97 -7.01 7.03
N GLY A 69 24.75 -6.89 5.97
CA GLY A 69 25.01 -5.63 5.27
C GLY A 69 23.74 -5.05 4.65
N ILE A 70 22.95 -5.89 3.97
CA ILE A 70 21.66 -5.49 3.39
C ILE A 70 20.67 -5.07 4.50
N GLU A 71 20.58 -5.83 5.60
CA GLU A 71 19.75 -5.46 6.74
C GLU A 71 20.18 -4.13 7.39
N ASN A 72 21.49 -3.91 7.51
CA ASN A 72 22.05 -2.64 7.98
C ASN A 72 21.79 -1.49 6.99
N TYR A 73 21.87 -1.76 5.69
CA TYR A 73 21.56 -0.78 4.64
C TYR A 73 20.12 -0.30 4.72
N LEU A 74 19.17 -1.20 5.01
CA LEU A 74 17.76 -0.90 5.22
C LEU A 74 17.45 -0.32 6.62
N GLY A 75 18.46 -0.08 7.46
CA GLY A 75 18.29 0.47 8.80
C GLY A 75 17.72 -0.51 9.84
N ARG A 76 17.67 -1.82 9.52
CA ARG A 76 17.07 -2.85 10.39
C ARG A 76 18.04 -3.41 11.44
N THR A 77 19.37 -3.28 11.20
CA THR A 77 20.42 -3.79 12.10
C THR A 77 21.59 -2.81 12.22
N THR A 78 22.42 -3.02 13.24
CA THR A 78 23.66 -2.27 13.42
C THR A 78 24.77 -2.75 12.50
N PHE A 79 25.80 -1.90 12.29
CA PHE A 79 26.93 -2.21 11.40
C PHE A 79 27.69 -3.48 11.89
N PRO A 80 27.93 -4.46 10.99
CA PRO A 80 28.52 -5.77 11.36
C PRO A 80 30.06 -5.75 11.41
N GLY A 81 30.65 -4.82 12.17
CA GLY A 81 32.11 -4.57 12.17
C GLY A 81 32.97 -5.79 12.50
N ARG A 82 32.61 -6.61 13.50
CA ARG A 82 33.32 -7.83 13.85
C ARG A 82 33.30 -8.87 12.73
N SER A 83 32.15 -9.03 12.08
CA SER A 83 32.03 -9.95 10.94
C SER A 83 32.84 -9.47 9.74
N LEU A 84 32.92 -8.17 9.51
CA LEU A 84 33.74 -7.56 8.47
C LEU A 84 35.22 -7.83 8.72
N LEU A 85 35.72 -7.62 9.94
CA LEU A 85 37.13 -7.86 10.28
C LEU A 85 37.48 -9.36 10.11
N ALA A 86 36.62 -10.28 10.56
CA ALA A 86 36.83 -11.71 10.38
C ALA A 86 36.84 -12.11 8.89
N PHE A 87 35.94 -11.56 8.08
CA PHE A 87 35.86 -11.81 6.65
C PHE A 87 37.10 -11.28 5.91
N LEU A 88 37.53 -10.05 6.17
CA LEU A 88 38.73 -9.46 5.57
C LEU A 88 40.01 -10.21 6.00
N GLY A 89 40.12 -10.57 7.27
CA GLY A 89 41.24 -11.39 7.78
C GLY A 89 41.33 -12.74 7.06
N TYR A 90 40.19 -13.40 6.88
CA TYR A 90 40.12 -14.64 6.10
C TYR A 90 40.53 -14.43 4.63
N THR A 91 40.02 -13.34 4.00
CA THR A 91 40.37 -13.01 2.61
C THR A 91 41.87 -12.82 2.44
N VAL A 92 42.52 -12.04 3.30
CA VAL A 92 43.98 -11.82 3.27
C VAL A 92 44.73 -13.14 3.45
N ALA A 93 44.34 -13.95 4.41
CA ALA A 93 44.95 -15.26 4.63
C ALA A 93 44.82 -16.19 3.40
N ALA A 94 43.60 -16.22 2.79
CA ALA A 94 43.35 -17.03 1.61
C ALA A 94 44.17 -16.55 0.38
N LEU A 95 44.34 -15.24 0.18
CA LEU A 95 45.17 -14.67 -0.86
C LEU A 95 46.67 -15.05 -0.66
N VAL A 96 47.16 -14.88 0.57
CA VAL A 96 48.57 -15.27 0.87
C VAL A 96 48.78 -16.77 0.65
N VAL A 97 47.85 -17.61 1.07
CA VAL A 97 47.94 -19.07 0.86
C VAL A 97 47.87 -19.38 -0.63
N ALA A 98 47.03 -18.73 -1.43
CA ALA A 98 46.93 -18.95 -2.87
C ALA A 98 48.25 -18.61 -3.57
N GLU A 99 48.88 -17.49 -3.28
CA GLU A 99 50.15 -17.08 -3.85
C GLU A 99 51.33 -17.99 -3.40
N LEU A 100 51.33 -18.47 -2.18
CA LEU A 100 52.39 -19.36 -1.69
C LEU A 100 52.24 -20.84 -2.16
N ALA A 101 51.01 -21.33 -2.27
CA ALA A 101 50.72 -22.69 -2.64
C ALA A 101 50.82 -22.97 -4.15
N TYR A 102 50.64 -21.95 -4.96
CA TYR A 102 50.67 -22.02 -6.43
C TYR A 102 51.66 -21.00 -7.05
N PRO A 103 52.95 -21.15 -6.75
CA PRO A 103 53.94 -20.20 -7.23
C PRO A 103 54.11 -20.34 -8.74
N LEU A 104 54.18 -19.21 -9.41
CA LEU A 104 54.58 -18.94 -10.79
C LEU A 104 54.01 -19.86 -11.91
N PRO A 105 53.49 -19.31 -12.98
CA PRO A 105 53.01 -20.09 -14.13
C PRO A 105 54.13 -20.89 -14.78
N SER A 106 53.79 -22.06 -15.35
CA SER A 106 54.68 -22.86 -16.14
C SER A 106 55.26 -22.05 -17.33
N PRO A 107 56.49 -22.30 -17.76
CA PRO A 107 57.06 -21.59 -18.92
C PRO A 107 56.13 -21.70 -20.13
N GLY A 108 55.73 -20.56 -20.69
CA GLY A 108 54.84 -20.47 -21.83
C GLY A 108 53.37 -20.22 -21.52
N ARG A 109 52.93 -20.19 -20.26
CA ARG A 109 51.60 -19.71 -19.85
C ARG A 109 51.65 -18.29 -19.33
N LEU A 110 50.64 -17.50 -19.73
CA LEU A 110 50.49 -16.09 -19.30
C LEU A 110 49.75 -15.96 -17.95
N ASP A 111 49.13 -17.08 -17.46
CA ASP A 111 48.27 -17.14 -16.28
C ASP A 111 48.53 -18.42 -15.49
N GLY A 112 48.56 -18.32 -14.18
CA GLY A 112 48.68 -19.44 -13.24
C GLY A 112 47.40 -19.69 -12.43
N PRO A 113 47.31 -20.84 -11.79
CA PRO A 113 46.16 -21.15 -10.89
C PRO A 113 45.99 -20.14 -9.75
N ALA A 114 47.10 -19.53 -9.28
CA ALA A 114 47.08 -18.47 -8.27
C ALA A 114 46.27 -17.25 -8.75
N ASP A 115 46.46 -16.83 -10.01
CA ASP A 115 45.77 -15.65 -10.57
C ASP A 115 44.23 -15.84 -10.55
N GLY A 116 43.74 -17.02 -10.95
CA GLY A 116 42.32 -17.32 -10.96
C GLY A 116 41.69 -17.35 -9.56
N LEU A 117 42.39 -17.94 -8.57
CA LEU A 117 41.95 -17.95 -7.17
C LEU A 117 41.93 -16.54 -6.58
N THR A 118 42.98 -15.77 -6.86
CA THR A 118 43.12 -14.38 -6.41
C THR A 118 41.97 -13.52 -6.95
N VAL A 119 41.71 -13.57 -8.23
CA VAL A 119 40.59 -12.83 -8.86
C VAL A 119 39.25 -13.25 -8.27
N MET A 120 39.04 -14.55 -8.01
CA MET A 120 37.83 -15.06 -7.40
C MET A 120 37.62 -14.53 -5.98
N PHE A 121 38.63 -14.63 -5.10
CA PHE A 121 38.55 -14.11 -3.74
C PHE A 121 38.30 -12.60 -3.73
N LEU A 122 38.96 -11.83 -4.59
CA LEU A 122 38.74 -10.40 -4.70
C LEU A 122 37.35 -10.07 -5.23
N ALA A 123 36.84 -10.77 -6.25
CA ALA A 123 35.53 -10.57 -6.82
C ALA A 123 34.41 -10.82 -5.77
N LEU A 124 34.51 -11.92 -5.03
CA LEU A 124 33.57 -12.22 -3.94
C LEU A 124 33.66 -11.20 -2.80
N THR A 125 34.89 -10.73 -2.49
CA THR A 125 35.10 -9.69 -1.47
C THR A 125 34.46 -8.37 -1.90
N ILE A 126 34.68 -7.91 -3.12
CA ILE A 126 34.08 -6.69 -3.64
C ILE A 126 32.55 -6.77 -3.68
N THR A 127 32.01 -7.92 -4.11
CA THR A 127 30.55 -8.19 -4.07
C THR A 127 30.02 -8.10 -2.65
N THR A 128 30.71 -8.71 -1.66
CA THR A 128 30.31 -8.67 -0.25
C THR A 128 30.35 -7.25 0.30
N LEU A 129 31.43 -6.51 0.05
CA LEU A 129 31.61 -5.14 0.56
C LEU A 129 30.62 -4.16 -0.06
N SER A 130 30.14 -4.44 -1.27
CA SER A 130 29.09 -3.65 -1.92
C SER A 130 27.78 -3.65 -1.12
N ALA A 131 27.53 -4.68 -0.29
CA ALA A 131 26.35 -4.78 0.57
C ALA A 131 26.41 -3.91 1.83
N LEU A 132 27.57 -3.29 2.13
CA LEU A 132 27.76 -2.58 3.40
C LEU A 132 27.42 -1.08 3.31
N ARG A 133 26.97 -0.54 4.45
CA ARG A 133 26.90 0.89 4.70
C ARG A 133 27.66 1.18 6.03
N PRO A 134 28.65 2.05 6.06
CA PRO A 134 29.11 3.01 5.03
C PRO A 134 29.89 2.36 3.89
N THR A 135 30.04 3.11 2.77
CA THR A 135 30.74 2.65 1.55
C THR A 135 32.27 2.61 1.67
N ARG A 136 32.83 3.16 2.77
CA ARG A 136 34.29 3.26 2.99
C ARG A 136 35.04 1.95 2.76
N PRO A 137 34.60 0.77 3.28
CA PRO A 137 35.31 -0.48 3.03
C PRO A 137 35.40 -0.83 1.54
N LEU A 138 34.34 -0.60 0.76
CA LEU A 138 34.31 -0.84 -0.68
C LEU A 138 35.26 0.11 -1.43
N LEU A 139 35.21 1.41 -1.12
CA LEU A 139 36.02 2.45 -1.75
C LEU A 139 37.52 2.27 -1.50
N LEU A 140 37.90 1.67 -0.35
CA LEU A 140 39.29 1.35 -0.06
C LEU A 140 39.72 0.00 -0.66
N ALA A 141 38.88 -1.01 -0.58
CA ALA A 141 39.20 -2.35 -1.04
C ALA A 141 39.30 -2.45 -2.57
N THR A 142 38.47 -1.72 -3.34
CA THR A 142 38.51 -1.79 -4.80
C THR A 142 39.84 -1.33 -5.39
N PRO A 143 40.36 -0.12 -5.13
CA PRO A 143 41.67 0.28 -5.66
C PRO A 143 42.82 -0.54 -5.09
N LEU A 144 42.74 -0.99 -3.84
CA LEU A 144 43.76 -1.85 -3.24
C LEU A 144 43.79 -3.21 -3.93
N SER A 145 42.65 -3.79 -4.28
CA SER A 145 42.55 -5.04 -5.06
C SER A 145 43.11 -4.88 -6.49
N CYS A 146 42.80 -3.76 -7.14
CA CYS A 146 43.38 -3.46 -8.44
C CYS A 146 44.90 -3.32 -8.35
N LEU A 147 45.42 -2.58 -7.39
CA LEU A 147 46.85 -2.43 -7.18
C LEU A 147 47.53 -3.80 -6.93
N PHE A 148 46.92 -4.64 -6.11
CA PHE A 148 47.40 -5.99 -5.84
C PHE A 148 47.54 -6.82 -7.13
N LEU A 149 46.49 -6.78 -7.98
CA LEU A 149 46.54 -7.47 -9.29
C LEU A 149 47.62 -6.96 -10.22
N PHE A 150 47.88 -5.65 -10.22
CA PHE A 150 49.01 -5.08 -11.02
C PHE A 150 50.39 -5.51 -10.54
N VAL A 151 50.51 -5.91 -9.26
CA VAL A 151 51.78 -6.38 -8.70
C VAL A 151 51.98 -7.88 -8.94
N THR A 152 50.89 -8.68 -8.87
CA THR A 152 50.96 -10.14 -8.84
C THR A 152 50.68 -10.80 -10.20
N ALA A 153 49.81 -10.21 -11.04
CA ALA A 153 49.34 -10.81 -12.27
C ALA A 153 49.99 -10.17 -13.55
N PRO A 154 50.03 -10.90 -14.68
CA PRO A 154 50.41 -10.32 -15.98
C PRO A 154 49.53 -9.13 -16.36
N MET A 155 50.12 -8.14 -17.04
CA MET A 155 49.45 -6.82 -17.26
C MET A 155 48.11 -6.95 -17.96
N GLY A 156 47.92 -7.84 -18.93
CA GLY A 156 46.63 -8.08 -19.61
C GLY A 156 45.54 -8.59 -18.67
N HIS A 157 45.88 -9.55 -17.80
CA HIS A 157 44.99 -10.11 -16.77
C HIS A 157 44.69 -9.09 -15.67
N ALA A 158 45.71 -8.35 -15.22
CA ALA A 158 45.52 -7.29 -14.23
C ALA A 158 44.53 -6.23 -14.69
N ILE A 159 44.63 -5.78 -15.95
CA ILE A 159 43.71 -4.81 -16.55
C ILE A 159 42.28 -5.41 -16.61
N ALA A 160 42.12 -6.57 -17.23
CA ALA A 160 40.80 -7.21 -17.40
C ALA A 160 40.11 -7.48 -16.09
N SER A 161 40.85 -8.03 -15.10
CA SER A 161 40.32 -8.31 -13.76
C SER A 161 39.98 -7.04 -12.97
N SER A 162 40.81 -6.00 -13.09
CA SER A 162 40.52 -4.70 -12.45
C SER A 162 39.26 -4.06 -13.03
N VAL A 163 39.05 -4.09 -14.34
CA VAL A 163 37.80 -3.61 -14.98
C VAL A 163 36.61 -4.42 -14.49
N MET A 164 36.75 -5.73 -14.37
CA MET A 164 35.70 -6.60 -13.84
C MET A 164 35.40 -6.27 -12.40
N LEU A 165 36.39 -6.08 -11.53
CA LEU A 165 36.14 -5.73 -10.09
C LEU A 165 35.45 -4.38 -9.94
N VAL A 166 35.85 -3.37 -10.70
CA VAL A 166 35.20 -2.06 -10.72
C VAL A 166 33.75 -2.17 -11.20
N PHE A 167 33.52 -2.94 -12.25
CA PHE A 167 32.18 -3.21 -12.76
C PHE A 167 31.29 -3.92 -11.73
N LEU A 168 31.82 -4.96 -11.06
CA LEU A 168 31.10 -5.65 -9.98
C LEU A 168 30.78 -4.70 -8.82
N ALA A 169 31.75 -3.90 -8.38
CA ALA A 169 31.53 -2.89 -7.33
C ALA A 169 30.38 -1.94 -7.71
N PHE A 170 30.41 -1.43 -8.93
CA PHE A 170 29.38 -0.53 -9.43
C PHE A 170 28.03 -1.22 -9.57
N ALA A 171 27.96 -2.40 -10.19
CA ALA A 171 26.73 -3.13 -10.43
C ALA A 171 25.99 -3.51 -9.13
N PHE A 172 26.70 -4.10 -8.16
CA PHE A 172 26.11 -4.48 -6.89
C PHE A 172 25.76 -3.27 -6.02
N ARG A 173 26.59 -2.21 -6.07
CA ARG A 173 26.31 -0.98 -5.33
C ARG A 173 25.11 -0.22 -5.88
N SER A 174 24.97 -0.12 -7.19
CA SER A 174 23.82 0.51 -7.83
C SER A 174 22.52 -0.26 -7.57
N THR A 175 22.59 -1.60 -7.55
CA THR A 175 21.45 -2.46 -7.21
C THR A 175 20.96 -2.19 -5.77
N LEU A 176 21.88 -2.04 -4.81
CA LEU A 176 21.53 -1.69 -3.43
C LEU A 176 21.03 -0.25 -3.27
N TRP A 177 21.62 0.69 -4.01
CA TRP A 177 21.13 2.06 -4.02
C TRP A 177 19.68 2.11 -4.53
N MET A 178 19.40 1.35 -5.60
CA MET A 178 18.03 1.25 -6.12
C MET A 178 17.06 0.61 -5.11
N LEU A 179 17.52 -0.42 -4.35
CA LEU A 179 16.73 -0.99 -3.26
C LEU A 179 16.36 0.06 -2.21
N GLY A 180 17.34 0.88 -1.79
CA GLY A 180 17.08 1.98 -0.86
C GLY A 180 16.05 2.98 -1.39
N LEU A 181 16.18 3.37 -2.66
CA LEU A 181 15.24 4.29 -3.31
C LEU A 181 13.81 3.72 -3.38
N VAL A 182 13.67 2.42 -3.73
CA VAL A 182 12.35 1.77 -3.79
C VAL A 182 11.68 1.74 -2.40
N TRP A 183 12.43 1.44 -1.34
CA TRP A 183 11.92 1.47 0.04
C TRP A 183 11.53 2.89 0.49
N GLU A 184 12.33 3.90 0.17
CA GLU A 184 12.04 5.30 0.49
C GLU A 184 10.78 5.79 -0.23
N LEU A 185 10.61 5.43 -1.50
CA LEU A 185 9.41 5.75 -2.26
C LEU A 185 8.15 5.05 -1.70
N ASP A 186 8.26 3.80 -1.29
CA ASP A 186 7.14 3.03 -0.71
C ASP A 186 6.71 3.65 0.63
N GLN A 187 7.67 3.97 1.49
CA GLN A 187 7.42 4.66 2.76
C GLN A 187 6.81 6.05 2.56
N SER A 188 7.31 6.81 1.57
CA SER A 188 6.74 8.12 1.22
C SER A 188 5.28 8.03 0.77
N ARG A 189 4.91 6.98 0.04
CA ARG A 189 3.50 6.76 -0.39
C ARG A 189 2.60 6.49 0.81
N GLU A 190 3.04 5.67 1.74
CA GLU A 190 2.28 5.34 2.95
C GLU A 190 2.05 6.57 3.83
N ILE A 191 3.11 7.40 4.02
CA ILE A 191 3.02 8.66 4.76
C ILE A 191 2.05 9.62 4.07
N ARG A 192 2.14 9.77 2.74
CA ARG A 192 1.23 10.64 1.98
C ARG A 192 -0.22 10.19 2.06
N ALA A 193 -0.48 8.88 2.01
CA ALA A 193 -1.82 8.34 2.15
C ALA A 193 -2.39 8.63 3.55
N SER A 194 -1.60 8.44 4.61
CA SER A 194 -2.02 8.76 5.98
C SER A 194 -2.24 10.27 6.20
N LEU A 195 -1.40 11.12 5.60
CA LEU A 195 -1.55 12.58 5.64
C LEU A 195 -2.84 13.01 4.93
N ALA A 196 -3.13 12.48 3.74
CA ALA A 196 -4.36 12.79 3.01
C ALA A 196 -5.63 12.46 3.85
N VAL A 197 -5.62 11.31 4.56
CA VAL A 197 -6.71 10.95 5.48
C VAL A 197 -6.81 11.94 6.65
N ALA A 198 -5.69 12.36 7.21
CA ALA A 198 -5.67 13.33 8.31
C ALA A 198 -6.16 14.73 7.86
N GLU A 199 -5.74 15.20 6.68
CA GLU A 199 -6.19 16.46 6.09
C GLU A 199 -7.69 16.44 5.81
N GLU A 200 -8.22 15.32 5.30
CA GLU A 200 -9.65 15.15 5.07
C GLU A 200 -10.45 15.21 6.38
N ARG A 201 -9.96 14.55 7.45
CA ARG A 201 -10.59 14.64 8.77
C ARG A 201 -10.59 16.07 9.33
N LEU A 202 -9.51 16.82 9.13
CA LEU A 202 -9.41 18.22 9.56
C LEU A 202 -10.36 19.12 8.77
N ARG A 203 -10.49 18.90 7.45
CA ARG A 203 -11.46 19.61 6.61
C ARG A 203 -12.88 19.35 7.10
N PHE A 204 -13.23 18.09 7.28
CA PHE A 204 -14.52 17.69 7.82
C PHE A 204 -14.84 18.34 9.19
N ALA A 205 -13.88 18.33 10.12
CA ALA A 205 -14.08 18.97 11.43
C ALA A 205 -14.31 20.48 11.31
N ARG A 206 -13.66 21.15 10.36
CA ARG A 206 -13.84 22.58 10.10
C ARG A 206 -15.21 22.86 9.48
N ASP A 207 -15.61 22.08 8.49
CA ASP A 207 -16.91 22.23 7.82
C ASP A 207 -18.07 22.03 8.83
N LEU A 208 -17.93 21.00 9.70
CA LEU A 208 -18.89 20.81 10.81
C LEU A 208 -18.92 21.99 11.78
N HIS A 209 -17.74 22.50 12.16
CA HIS A 209 -17.68 23.62 13.11
C HIS A 209 -18.33 24.88 12.53
N ASP A 210 -18.12 25.15 11.25
CA ASP A 210 -18.66 26.33 10.59
C ASP A 210 -20.20 26.28 10.45
N VAL A 211 -20.75 25.10 10.09
CA VAL A 211 -22.20 24.89 10.02
C VAL A 211 -22.84 24.99 11.41
N VAL A 212 -22.31 24.24 12.37
CA VAL A 212 -22.85 24.21 13.74
C VAL A 212 -22.70 25.56 14.43
N GLY A 213 -21.53 26.19 14.33
CA GLY A 213 -21.24 27.44 15.01
C GLY A 213 -22.12 28.60 14.53
N ARG A 214 -22.32 28.70 13.21
CA ARG A 214 -23.21 29.75 12.63
C ARG A 214 -24.64 29.56 13.06
N ASN A 215 -25.19 28.37 12.91
CA ASN A 215 -26.59 28.08 13.17
C ASN A 215 -26.94 28.18 14.68
N LEU A 216 -26.04 27.69 15.54
CA LEU A 216 -26.22 27.82 17.00
C LEU A 216 -26.19 29.28 17.46
N SER A 217 -25.36 30.12 16.85
CA SER A 217 -25.31 31.57 17.18
C SER A 217 -26.62 32.26 16.82
N VAL A 218 -27.23 31.93 15.67
CA VAL A 218 -28.53 32.47 15.25
C VAL A 218 -29.64 31.98 16.15
N VAL A 219 -29.65 30.70 16.52
CA VAL A 219 -30.62 30.11 17.45
C VAL A 219 -30.55 30.79 18.81
N ALA A 220 -29.34 31.01 19.35
CA ALA A 220 -29.17 31.67 20.65
C ALA A 220 -29.70 33.12 20.62
N LEU A 221 -29.33 33.90 19.58
CA LEU A 221 -29.78 35.28 19.42
C LEU A 221 -31.30 35.38 19.31
N LYS A 222 -31.94 34.52 18.51
CA LYS A 222 -33.42 34.51 18.33
C LYS A 222 -34.13 34.02 19.61
N ALA A 223 -33.57 33.06 20.35
CA ALA A 223 -34.13 32.63 21.64
C ALA A 223 -34.09 33.77 22.66
N ASP A 224 -33.01 34.54 22.73
CA ASP A 224 -32.90 35.72 23.59
C ASP A 224 -33.92 36.79 23.23
N LEU A 225 -34.12 37.05 21.93
CA LEU A 225 -35.16 37.97 21.45
C LEU A 225 -36.55 37.51 21.83
N ALA A 226 -36.85 36.23 21.60
CA ALA A 226 -38.16 35.65 21.99
C ALA A 226 -38.42 35.80 23.51
N ALA A 227 -37.41 35.57 24.36
CA ALA A 227 -37.50 35.74 25.80
C ALA A 227 -37.76 37.21 26.20
N GLN A 228 -37.11 38.17 25.53
CA GLN A 228 -37.35 39.61 25.78
C GLN A 228 -38.78 40.04 25.33
N LEU A 229 -39.26 39.55 24.20
CA LEU A 229 -40.61 39.83 23.71
C LEU A 229 -41.68 39.24 24.62
N ALA A 230 -41.45 38.01 25.12
CA ALA A 230 -42.34 37.34 26.09
C ALA A 230 -42.44 38.15 27.40
N ARG A 231 -41.31 38.62 27.94
CA ARG A 231 -41.29 39.47 29.15
C ARG A 231 -42.07 40.78 29.00
N ARG A 232 -42.20 41.29 27.74
CA ARG A 232 -42.95 42.49 27.39
C ARG A 232 -44.40 42.21 27.01
N GLY A 233 -44.87 40.95 27.15
CA GLY A 233 -46.24 40.56 26.81
C GLY A 233 -46.57 40.60 25.32
N ARG A 234 -45.57 40.58 24.42
CA ARG A 234 -45.76 40.63 22.97
C ARG A 234 -46.06 39.25 22.39
N SER A 235 -47.12 39.12 21.61
CA SER A 235 -47.51 37.87 20.93
C SER A 235 -46.49 37.38 19.92
N SER A 236 -45.67 38.29 19.34
CA SER A 236 -44.58 37.97 18.42
C SER A 236 -43.45 37.11 19.02
N ALA A 237 -43.46 36.91 20.37
CA ALA A 237 -42.56 35.95 21.04
C ALA A 237 -42.78 34.51 20.54
N ILE A 238 -44.01 34.14 20.23
CA ILE A 238 -44.39 32.81 19.73
C ILE A 238 -43.81 32.59 18.33
N ASP A 239 -43.91 33.62 17.47
CA ASP A 239 -43.39 33.55 16.10
C ASP A 239 -41.86 33.36 16.07
N GLU A 240 -41.13 34.08 16.96
CA GLU A 240 -39.65 33.89 17.09
C GLU A 240 -39.27 32.51 17.62
N MET A 241 -40.06 31.93 18.55
CA MET A 241 -39.82 30.57 19.02
C MET A 241 -40.09 29.49 17.94
N LEU A 242 -41.10 29.71 17.10
CA LEU A 242 -41.37 28.85 15.95
C LEU A 242 -40.21 28.91 14.93
N GLU A 243 -39.64 30.09 14.71
CA GLU A 243 -38.49 30.30 13.83
C GLU A 243 -37.21 29.63 14.43
N VAL A 244 -36.97 29.75 15.76
CA VAL A 244 -35.88 29.02 16.44
C VAL A 244 -36.00 27.54 16.21
N ARG A 245 -37.22 26.98 16.38
CA ARG A 245 -37.48 25.55 16.14
C ARG A 245 -37.17 25.15 14.70
N ARG A 246 -37.58 25.96 13.71
CA ARG A 246 -37.34 25.74 12.28
C ARG A 246 -35.83 25.72 11.97
N ILE A 247 -35.09 26.74 12.42
CA ILE A 247 -33.63 26.83 12.19
C ILE A 247 -32.91 25.65 12.85
N ALA A 248 -33.30 25.27 14.07
CA ALA A 248 -32.70 24.12 14.74
C ALA A 248 -32.96 22.81 14.00
N GLN A 249 -34.17 22.62 13.45
CA GLN A 249 -34.50 21.44 12.67
C GLN A 249 -33.73 21.39 11.34
N ASP A 250 -33.67 22.50 10.61
CA ASP A 250 -32.91 22.63 9.36
C ASP A 250 -31.42 22.36 9.60
N SER A 251 -30.86 22.87 10.72
CA SER A 251 -29.46 22.64 11.11
C SER A 251 -29.16 21.18 11.42
N LEU A 252 -30.08 20.50 12.10
CA LEU A 252 -29.95 19.06 12.38
C LEU A 252 -30.01 18.23 11.09
N ASP A 253 -30.84 18.61 10.15
CA ASP A 253 -30.96 17.91 8.86
C ASP A 253 -29.72 18.15 7.99
N GLU A 254 -29.17 19.39 7.99
CA GLU A 254 -27.89 19.72 7.32
C GLU A 254 -26.71 18.96 7.95
N LEU A 255 -26.62 18.91 9.26
CA LEU A 255 -25.63 18.11 9.99
C LEU A 255 -25.70 16.60 9.65
N ARG A 256 -26.93 16.07 9.63
CA ARG A 256 -27.15 14.66 9.23
C ARG A 256 -26.73 14.42 7.78
N ALA A 257 -26.97 15.34 6.88
CA ALA A 257 -26.54 15.25 5.48
C ALA A 257 -25.01 15.23 5.35
N VAL A 258 -24.32 16.11 6.08
CA VAL A 258 -22.85 16.17 6.09
C VAL A 258 -22.25 14.88 6.71
N VAL A 259 -22.74 14.45 7.90
CA VAL A 259 -22.26 13.21 8.57
C VAL A 259 -22.58 11.98 7.72
N SER A 260 -23.72 11.93 7.10
CA SER A 260 -24.15 10.82 6.23
C SER A 260 -23.34 10.79 4.93
N GLY A 261 -22.90 11.94 4.42
CA GLY A 261 -22.03 12.03 3.23
C GLY A 261 -20.67 11.32 3.40
N TYR A 262 -20.19 11.17 4.65
CA TYR A 262 -18.92 10.54 5.00
C TYR A 262 -19.01 9.06 5.44
N ARG A 263 -20.20 8.54 5.72
CA ARG A 263 -20.38 7.11 5.98
C ARG A 263 -20.66 6.40 4.68
N THR A 264 -19.77 5.54 4.25
CA THR A 264 -20.11 4.50 3.27
C THR A 264 -21.27 3.70 3.87
N ALA A 265 -22.48 3.84 3.32
CA ALA A 265 -23.63 3.07 3.75
C ALA A 265 -23.34 1.59 3.47
N ASP A 266 -23.29 0.78 4.51
CA ASP A 266 -23.23 -0.69 4.35
C ASP A 266 -24.61 -1.15 3.91
N LEU A 267 -24.72 -1.61 2.67
CA LEU A 267 -25.98 -2.07 2.08
C LEU A 267 -26.66 -3.15 2.94
N SER A 268 -25.89 -4.07 3.51
CA SER A 268 -26.40 -5.16 4.36
C SER A 268 -27.04 -4.61 5.64
N ALA A 269 -26.35 -3.65 6.28
CA ALA A 269 -26.86 -2.99 7.49
C ALA A 269 -28.12 -2.15 7.17
N GLU A 270 -28.14 -1.45 6.02
CA GLU A 270 -29.31 -0.65 5.61
C GLU A 270 -30.52 -1.53 5.30
N LEU A 271 -30.36 -2.67 4.65
CA LEU A 271 -31.44 -3.64 4.39
C LEU A 271 -31.99 -4.25 5.68
N ALA A 272 -31.11 -4.57 6.65
CA ALA A 272 -31.55 -5.06 7.95
C ALA A 272 -32.32 -3.99 8.74
N GLY A 273 -31.81 -2.74 8.73
CA GLY A 273 -32.49 -1.58 9.32
C GLY A 273 -33.82 -1.29 8.66
N ALA A 274 -33.92 -1.34 7.34
CA ALA A 274 -35.15 -1.16 6.56
C ALA A 274 -36.24 -2.15 6.99
N ARG A 275 -35.91 -3.45 7.09
CA ARG A 275 -36.85 -4.47 7.56
C ARG A 275 -37.36 -4.17 8.96
N SER A 276 -36.49 -3.84 9.91
CA SER A 276 -36.84 -3.54 11.28
C SER A 276 -37.73 -2.29 11.41
N LEU A 277 -37.38 -1.21 10.70
CA LEU A 277 -38.14 0.06 10.74
C LEU A 277 -39.54 -0.09 10.12
N LEU A 278 -39.64 -0.71 8.93
CA LEU A 278 -40.93 -0.93 8.26
C LEU A 278 -41.81 -1.89 9.05
N ALA A 279 -41.25 -2.96 9.62
CA ALA A 279 -41.99 -3.87 10.50
C ALA A 279 -42.54 -3.17 11.75
N SER A 280 -41.76 -2.27 12.39
CA SER A 280 -42.21 -1.47 13.55
C SER A 280 -43.33 -0.50 13.19
N ALA A 281 -43.43 -0.08 11.93
CA ALA A 281 -44.50 0.73 11.37
C ALA A 281 -45.72 -0.08 10.88
N GLY A 282 -45.70 -1.41 11.02
CA GLY A 282 -46.77 -2.29 10.54
C GLY A 282 -46.75 -2.57 9.04
N ILE A 283 -45.62 -2.33 8.36
CA ILE A 283 -45.44 -2.51 6.91
C ILE A 283 -44.68 -3.81 6.67
N ASP A 284 -45.27 -4.76 5.87
CA ASP A 284 -44.58 -5.99 5.47
C ASP A 284 -43.46 -5.70 4.50
N CYS A 285 -42.21 -5.96 4.90
CA CYS A 285 -41.01 -5.67 4.07
C CYS A 285 -40.39 -6.99 3.55
N ARG A 286 -40.37 -7.15 2.22
CA ARG A 286 -39.71 -8.27 1.55
C ARG A 286 -38.43 -7.79 0.83
N VAL A 287 -37.32 -8.50 1.07
CA VAL A 287 -36.07 -8.29 0.32
C VAL A 287 -35.80 -9.52 -0.53
N ILE A 288 -35.62 -9.30 -1.83
CA ILE A 288 -35.45 -10.35 -2.86
C ILE A 288 -34.11 -10.10 -3.57
N GLY A 289 -33.26 -11.13 -3.64
CA GLY A 289 -31.96 -11.11 -4.32
C GLY A 289 -30.78 -11.18 -3.40
N ASP A 290 -29.58 -11.41 -3.94
CA ASP A 290 -28.34 -11.58 -3.20
C ASP A 290 -27.58 -10.24 -3.06
N VAL A 291 -27.07 -9.97 -1.86
CA VAL A 291 -26.30 -8.78 -1.51
C VAL A 291 -24.81 -9.09 -1.70
N THR A 292 -24.32 -9.05 -2.93
CA THR A 292 -22.89 -9.30 -3.26
C THR A 292 -22.22 -8.04 -3.82
N PHE A 293 -22.42 -6.90 -3.16
CA PHE A 293 -21.80 -5.63 -3.58
C PHE A 293 -20.78 -5.17 -2.56
N ASP A 294 -19.61 -4.78 -3.04
CA ASP A 294 -18.55 -4.19 -2.23
C ASP A 294 -18.17 -2.79 -2.76
N GLY A 295 -17.67 -1.92 -1.88
CA GLY A 295 -17.13 -0.62 -2.24
C GLY A 295 -18.19 0.49 -2.47
N GLU A 296 -17.84 1.48 -3.29
CA GLU A 296 -18.68 2.66 -3.56
C GLU A 296 -20.07 2.34 -4.13
N PRO A 297 -20.26 1.34 -5.03
CA PRO A 297 -21.56 0.93 -5.51
C PRO A 297 -22.49 0.45 -4.39
N ALA A 298 -21.98 -0.33 -3.44
CA ALA A 298 -22.75 -0.80 -2.27
C ALA A 298 -23.24 0.38 -1.41
N GLY A 299 -22.39 1.39 -1.24
CA GLY A 299 -22.74 2.62 -0.54
C GLY A 299 -23.88 3.38 -1.19
N ALA A 300 -23.88 3.54 -2.52
CA ALA A 300 -24.94 4.22 -3.25
C ALA A 300 -26.28 3.48 -3.16
N LEU A 301 -26.26 2.14 -3.26
CA LEU A 301 -27.46 1.32 -3.09
C LEU A 301 -27.98 1.36 -1.64
N GLY A 302 -27.09 1.36 -0.63
CA GLY A 302 -27.48 1.53 0.77
C GLY A 302 -28.20 2.86 1.01
N TRP A 303 -27.72 3.96 0.41
CA TRP A 303 -28.39 5.25 0.41
C TRP A 303 -29.79 5.20 -0.21
N ALA A 304 -29.93 4.51 -1.34
CA ALA A 304 -31.22 4.33 -1.99
C ALA A 304 -32.23 3.60 -1.09
N VAL A 305 -31.78 2.58 -0.36
CA VAL A 305 -32.62 1.88 0.63
C VAL A 305 -33.06 2.82 1.74
N ARG A 306 -32.14 3.57 2.34
CA ARG A 306 -32.43 4.51 3.44
C ARG A 306 -33.44 5.58 3.01
N GLU A 307 -33.18 6.22 1.88
CA GLU A 307 -34.05 7.27 1.34
C GLU A 307 -35.42 6.72 0.96
N GLY A 308 -35.44 5.54 0.30
CA GLY A 308 -36.68 4.86 -0.05
C GLY A 308 -37.55 4.51 1.18
N VAL A 309 -36.94 3.97 2.25
CA VAL A 309 -37.63 3.69 3.53
C VAL A 309 -38.19 4.97 4.16
N THR A 310 -37.37 6.04 4.18
CA THR A 310 -37.80 7.34 4.69
C THR A 310 -39.00 7.88 3.93
N ASN A 311 -39.00 7.75 2.60
CA ASN A 311 -40.10 8.18 1.75
C ASN A 311 -41.36 7.35 1.98
N VAL A 312 -41.24 6.03 2.12
CA VAL A 312 -42.38 5.16 2.49
C VAL A 312 -43.00 5.58 3.79
N LEU A 313 -42.19 5.81 4.84
CA LEU A 313 -42.69 6.17 6.17
C LEU A 313 -43.29 7.58 6.25
N ARG A 314 -42.78 8.53 5.45
CA ARG A 314 -43.23 9.95 5.47
C ARG A 314 -44.35 10.25 4.49
N HIS A 315 -44.38 9.59 3.35
CA HIS A 315 -45.19 9.98 2.19
C HIS A 315 -46.14 8.89 1.69
N SER A 316 -46.28 7.76 2.42
CA SER A 316 -47.23 6.71 2.00
C SER A 316 -48.06 6.19 3.17
N LYS A 317 -49.18 5.57 2.84
CA LYS A 317 -49.98 4.73 3.73
C LYS A 317 -49.76 3.25 3.34
N ALA A 318 -48.51 2.87 3.19
CA ALA A 318 -48.16 1.55 2.74
C ALA A 318 -48.51 0.46 3.74
N SER A 319 -48.93 -0.69 3.26
CA SER A 319 -49.06 -1.94 3.98
C SER A 319 -47.97 -2.93 3.62
N ALA A 320 -47.38 -2.76 2.44
CA ALA A 320 -46.30 -3.63 1.92
C ALA A 320 -45.23 -2.82 1.20
N CYS A 321 -43.97 -3.26 1.35
CA CYS A 321 -42.81 -2.76 0.64
C CYS A 321 -41.93 -3.90 0.17
N THR A 322 -41.51 -3.90 -1.09
CA THR A 322 -40.61 -4.90 -1.66
C THR A 322 -39.33 -4.22 -2.14
N ILE A 323 -38.19 -4.72 -1.70
CA ILE A 323 -36.85 -4.29 -2.13
C ILE A 323 -36.27 -5.45 -2.95
N THR A 324 -35.97 -5.21 -4.23
CA THR A 324 -35.42 -6.22 -5.14
C THR A 324 -34.02 -5.79 -5.60
N LEU A 325 -33.06 -6.71 -5.47
CA LEU A 325 -31.69 -6.55 -5.92
C LEU A 325 -31.43 -7.54 -7.06
N ARG A 326 -31.09 -7.05 -8.25
CA ARG A 326 -30.74 -7.88 -9.42
C ARG A 326 -29.53 -7.31 -10.12
N GLY A 327 -28.41 -8.04 -10.10
CA GLY A 327 -27.17 -7.53 -10.63
C GLY A 327 -26.84 -6.16 -9.96
N LYS A 328 -26.62 -5.11 -10.73
CA LYS A 328 -26.32 -3.75 -10.23
C LYS A 328 -27.56 -2.84 -10.14
N THR A 329 -28.76 -3.41 -10.14
CA THR A 329 -30.02 -2.69 -10.05
C THR A 329 -30.72 -2.96 -8.73
N LEU A 330 -31.11 -1.89 -8.05
CA LEU A 330 -31.99 -1.91 -6.88
C LEU A 330 -33.33 -1.35 -7.28
N THR A 331 -34.42 -2.08 -7.03
CA THR A 331 -35.79 -1.61 -7.20
C THR A 331 -36.52 -1.69 -5.86
N MET A 332 -37.07 -0.59 -5.39
CA MET A 332 -37.91 -0.52 -4.21
C MET A 332 -39.32 -0.13 -4.59
N SER A 333 -40.31 -0.92 -4.20
CA SER A 333 -41.71 -0.73 -4.56
C SER A 333 -42.57 -0.81 -3.31
N ASN A 334 -43.46 0.15 -3.11
CA ASN A 334 -44.46 0.14 -2.03
C ASN A 334 -45.86 0.41 -2.58
N ASP A 335 -46.87 -0.06 -1.87
CA ASP A 335 -48.28 0.33 -2.02
C ASP A 335 -48.60 1.62 -1.27
N GLY A 336 -49.85 2.08 -1.35
CA GLY A 336 -50.33 3.21 -0.56
C GLY A 336 -49.73 4.58 -0.89
N ALA A 337 -49.17 4.74 -2.11
CA ALA A 337 -48.62 6.01 -2.55
C ALA A 337 -49.71 7.01 -2.93
N ASP A 338 -49.53 8.28 -2.53
CA ASP A 338 -50.38 9.37 -3.02
C ASP A 338 -49.87 9.84 -4.37
N LEU A 339 -50.65 9.58 -5.41
CA LEU A 339 -50.26 9.87 -6.81
C LEU A 339 -50.28 11.38 -7.15
N HIS A 340 -50.76 12.25 -6.23
CA HIS A 340 -50.89 13.70 -6.44
C HIS A 340 -49.64 14.50 -5.99
N GLU A 341 -48.73 13.88 -5.21
CA GLU A 341 -47.54 14.54 -4.67
C GLU A 341 -46.22 13.95 -5.20
N THR A 342 -45.99 13.90 -6.48
CA THR A 342 -44.69 13.46 -7.06
C THR A 342 -43.77 14.66 -7.31
N ARG A 343 -43.30 15.34 -6.25
CA ARG A 343 -42.13 16.22 -6.32
C ARG A 343 -40.91 15.52 -5.77
N PHE A 344 -39.84 15.53 -6.57
CA PHE A 344 -38.53 15.11 -6.08
C PHE A 344 -38.12 16.02 -4.92
N GLY A 345 -38.16 15.51 -3.71
CA GLY A 345 -37.62 16.20 -2.55
C GLY A 345 -36.08 16.22 -2.56
N SER A 346 -35.49 16.95 -1.61
CA SER A 346 -34.02 17.09 -1.50
C SER A 346 -33.28 15.76 -1.39
N GLY A 347 -33.89 14.74 -0.78
CA GLY A 347 -33.29 13.41 -0.62
C GLY A 347 -33.12 12.64 -1.92
N LEU A 348 -34.15 12.61 -2.78
CA LEU A 348 -34.07 11.96 -4.10
C LEU A 348 -33.16 12.74 -5.06
N THR A 349 -33.07 14.06 -4.91
CA THR A 349 -32.12 14.88 -5.69
C THR A 349 -30.68 14.53 -5.33
N GLY A 350 -30.34 14.47 -4.04
CA GLY A 350 -29.01 14.06 -3.58
C GLY A 350 -28.66 12.61 -3.95
N LEU A 351 -29.64 11.70 -3.93
CA LEU A 351 -29.44 10.33 -4.40
C LEU A 351 -29.10 10.29 -5.89
N ARG A 352 -29.81 11.08 -6.72
CA ARG A 352 -29.56 11.19 -8.16
C ARG A 352 -28.15 11.70 -8.45
N GLU A 353 -27.70 12.74 -7.78
CA GLU A 353 -26.36 13.30 -7.93
C GLU A 353 -25.27 12.26 -7.63
N ARG A 354 -25.39 11.52 -6.54
CA ARG A 354 -24.42 10.46 -6.16
C ARG A 354 -24.39 9.32 -7.16
N VAL A 355 -25.56 8.82 -7.57
CA VAL A 355 -25.66 7.73 -8.52
C VAL A 355 -25.12 8.14 -9.89
N SER A 356 -25.40 9.39 -10.31
CA SER A 356 -24.86 9.94 -11.56
C SER A 356 -23.34 10.10 -11.54
N ALA A 357 -22.75 10.44 -10.40
CA ALA A 357 -21.29 10.49 -10.24
C ALA A 357 -20.62 9.12 -10.44
N LEU A 358 -21.36 8.03 -10.22
CA LEU A 358 -20.94 6.65 -10.50
C LEU A 358 -21.32 6.16 -11.91
N GLY A 359 -21.86 7.05 -12.75
CA GLY A 359 -22.32 6.71 -14.10
C GLY A 359 -23.66 5.97 -14.14
N GLY A 360 -24.39 5.93 -13.02
CA GLY A 360 -25.68 5.28 -12.90
C GLY A 360 -26.91 6.20 -13.11
N SER A 361 -28.09 5.63 -12.97
CA SER A 361 -29.36 6.36 -13.10
C SER A 361 -30.31 6.10 -11.94
N VAL A 362 -31.17 7.10 -11.63
CA VAL A 362 -32.24 6.99 -10.62
C VAL A 362 -33.55 7.39 -11.27
N THR A 363 -34.52 6.48 -11.20
CA THR A 363 -35.91 6.75 -11.61
C THR A 363 -36.84 6.55 -10.42
N ALA A 364 -37.83 7.44 -10.29
CA ALA A 364 -38.83 7.35 -9.27
C ALA A 364 -40.18 7.69 -9.89
N THR A 365 -41.03 6.69 -10.04
CA THR A 365 -42.28 6.77 -10.79
C THR A 365 -43.47 6.24 -10.00
N PRO A 366 -44.61 6.96 -10.00
CA PRO A 366 -45.86 6.40 -9.54
C PRO A 366 -46.40 5.39 -10.56
N GLU A 367 -46.88 4.25 -10.08
CA GLU A 367 -47.55 3.24 -10.88
C GLU A 367 -48.99 3.03 -10.40
N ALA A 368 -49.94 2.99 -11.33
CA ALA A 368 -51.34 2.74 -11.01
C ALA A 368 -51.55 1.30 -10.45
N PRO A 369 -52.48 1.06 -9.51
CA PRO A 369 -53.44 2.04 -8.98
C PRO A 369 -52.95 2.86 -7.77
N ASN A 370 -51.89 2.46 -7.01
CA ASN A 370 -51.46 3.09 -5.75
C ASN A 370 -50.02 2.69 -5.40
N ARG A 371 -49.18 2.48 -6.39
CA ARG A 371 -47.80 2.01 -6.18
C ARG A 371 -46.80 3.10 -6.50
N PHE A 372 -45.72 3.14 -5.73
CA PHE A 372 -44.56 3.96 -6.04
C PHE A 372 -43.33 3.05 -6.25
N VAL A 373 -42.55 3.33 -7.29
CA VAL A 373 -41.37 2.52 -7.63
C VAL A 373 -40.16 3.46 -7.75
N LEU A 374 -39.15 3.18 -6.93
CA LEU A 374 -37.81 3.76 -6.99
C LEU A 374 -36.86 2.73 -7.58
N THR A 375 -36.23 3.07 -8.68
CA THR A 375 -35.20 2.20 -9.32
C THR A 375 -33.89 2.94 -9.40
N VAL A 376 -32.83 2.27 -8.98
CA VAL A 376 -31.43 2.72 -9.06
C VAL A 376 -30.63 1.71 -9.88
N GLU A 377 -30.01 2.18 -10.95
CA GLU A 377 -29.19 1.36 -11.84
C GLU A 377 -27.75 1.89 -11.82
N LEU A 378 -26.78 0.99 -11.58
CA LEU A 378 -25.35 1.28 -11.65
C LEU A 378 -24.75 0.62 -12.89
N PRO A 379 -23.66 1.15 -13.47
CA PRO A 379 -23.02 0.62 -14.68
C PRO A 379 -22.32 -0.73 -14.48
#